data_440b5183a590f67d97f284cc4381b2a0
#
_entry.id   440b5183a590f67d97f284cc4381b2a0
#
_cell.length_a   1.000
_cell.length_b   1.000
_cell.length_c   1.000
_cell.angle_alpha   90.00
_cell.angle_beta   90.00
_cell.angle_gamma   90.00
#
_symmetry.space_group_name_H-M   'P 1'
#
loop_
_entity.id
_entity.type
_entity.pdbx_description
1 polymer ?
#
loop_
_entity_poly.entity_id
_entity_poly.type
_entity_poly.pdbx_seq_one_letter_code
_entity_poly.pdbx_strand_id
1 'polypeptide(L)'
;MKQKLTNLAVGELVAVVVFWINFFLFKKLIITTKSLISIPFFLFILSFILIQGSIFWFILIKRISKLGFAAKYTGKIYNKLKILDIILLCMRVLVIILNYSTFFTMIVSFAIWIFDVIEWVNYYKLQLSYSLNPVVLLKYILQRKLRKSKIANEIDKSI
;
A
#
# COMPACT_ATOMS: atom_id res chain seq x y z
N MET A 1 -18.93 13.33 0.87
CA MET A 1 -18.43 11.95 0.97
C MET A 1 -17.68 11.52 -0.28
N LYS A 2 -18.22 11.68 -1.49
CA LYS A 2 -17.55 11.37 -2.76
C LYS A 2 -16.18 12.05 -2.88
N GLN A 3 -16.11 13.36 -2.68
CA GLN A 3 -14.86 14.14 -2.79
C GLN A 3 -13.73 13.59 -1.90
N LYS A 4 -14.05 13.16 -0.66
CA LYS A 4 -13.04 12.55 0.24
C LYS A 4 -12.49 11.23 -0.31
N LEU A 5 -13.34 10.41 -0.91
CA LEU A 5 -12.92 9.15 -1.55
C LEU A 5 -12.09 9.40 -2.81
N THR A 6 -12.48 10.42 -3.61
CA THR A 6 -11.70 10.82 -4.80
C THR A 6 -10.33 11.32 -4.42
N ASN A 7 -10.21 12.14 -3.37
CA ASN A 7 -8.92 12.63 -2.89
C ASN A 7 -8.02 11.49 -2.41
N LEU A 8 -8.58 10.46 -1.76
CA LEU A 8 -7.83 9.26 -1.38
C LEU A 8 -7.36 8.49 -2.61
N ALA A 9 -8.25 8.20 -3.57
CA ALA A 9 -7.91 7.47 -4.78
C ALA A 9 -6.83 8.17 -5.61
N VAL A 10 -6.98 9.48 -5.81
CA VAL A 10 -6.01 10.30 -6.55
C VAL A 10 -4.70 10.44 -5.78
N GLY A 11 -4.76 10.60 -4.45
CA GLY A 11 -3.58 10.70 -3.60
C GLY A 11 -2.67 9.48 -3.72
N GLU A 12 -3.24 8.28 -3.78
CA GLU A 12 -2.48 7.03 -3.96
C GLU A 12 -1.82 6.95 -5.34
N LEU A 13 -2.52 7.36 -6.41
CA LEU A 13 -1.93 7.42 -7.76
C LEU A 13 -0.81 8.46 -7.84
N VAL A 14 -1.01 9.63 -7.24
CA VAL A 14 0.03 10.67 -7.17
C VAL A 14 1.25 10.16 -6.41
N ALA A 15 1.06 9.43 -5.31
CA ALA A 15 2.16 8.82 -4.56
C ALA A 15 2.97 7.86 -5.44
N VAL A 16 2.32 7.00 -6.24
CA VAL A 16 3.02 6.13 -7.21
C VAL A 16 3.88 6.94 -8.15
N VAL A 17 3.32 7.99 -8.77
CA VAL A 17 4.05 8.86 -9.71
C VAL A 17 5.24 9.53 -9.03
N VAL A 18 5.05 10.08 -7.83
CA VAL A 18 6.11 10.75 -7.05
C VAL A 18 7.24 9.78 -6.70
N PHE A 19 6.95 8.54 -6.29
CA PHE A 19 7.97 7.53 -6.01
C PHE A 19 8.82 7.20 -7.24
N TRP A 20 8.19 7.04 -8.42
CA TRP A 20 8.92 6.77 -9.65
C TRP A 20 9.74 7.97 -10.12
N ILE A 21 9.22 9.20 -10.04
CA ILE A 21 9.98 10.42 -10.33
C ILE A 21 11.21 10.51 -9.43
N ASN A 22 11.06 10.34 -8.12
CA ASN A 22 12.18 10.36 -7.18
C ASN A 22 13.22 9.28 -7.51
N PHE A 23 12.79 8.07 -7.86
CA PHE A 23 13.70 7.02 -8.28
C PHE A 23 14.53 7.45 -9.51
N PHE A 24 13.89 8.00 -10.55
CA PHE A 24 14.58 8.45 -11.76
C PHE A 24 15.54 9.61 -11.49
N LEU A 25 15.20 10.52 -10.59
CA LEU A 25 16.07 11.64 -10.21
C LEU A 25 17.30 11.16 -9.42
N PHE A 26 17.11 10.27 -8.47
CA PHE A 26 18.18 9.83 -7.57
C PHE A 26 18.89 8.56 -8.00
N LYS A 27 18.48 7.91 -9.10
CA LYS A 27 19.11 6.67 -9.58
C LYS A 27 20.63 6.77 -9.71
N LYS A 28 21.18 7.92 -10.15
CA LYS A 28 22.62 8.12 -10.30
C LYS A 28 23.39 8.08 -8.97
N LEU A 29 22.74 8.46 -7.86
CA LEU A 29 23.34 8.45 -6.51
C LEU A 29 23.27 7.06 -5.84
N ILE A 30 22.33 6.22 -6.28
CA ILE A 30 21.99 4.94 -5.64
C ILE A 30 22.66 3.75 -6.39
N ILE A 31 23.28 3.99 -7.56
CA ILE A 31 23.69 2.92 -8.47
C ILE A 31 24.94 2.17 -7.99
N THR A 32 24.69 1.00 -7.38
CA THR A 32 25.50 -0.20 -7.62
C THR A 32 24.70 -1.14 -8.53
N THR A 33 25.36 -1.99 -9.32
CA THR A 33 24.71 -2.89 -10.30
C THR A 33 23.59 -3.74 -9.66
N LYS A 34 23.74 -4.18 -8.41
CA LYS A 34 22.73 -4.94 -7.67
C LYS A 34 21.54 -4.08 -7.21
N SER A 35 21.76 -2.81 -6.86
CA SER A 35 20.68 -1.91 -6.43
C SER A 35 19.78 -1.45 -7.57
N LEU A 36 20.29 -1.43 -8.81
CA LEU A 36 19.54 -1.12 -10.03
C LEU A 36 18.37 -2.08 -10.28
N ILE A 37 18.47 -3.32 -9.84
CA ILE A 37 17.42 -4.33 -10.00
C ILE A 37 16.52 -4.35 -8.78
N SER A 38 17.08 -4.25 -7.57
CA SER A 38 16.34 -4.42 -6.33
C SER A 38 15.38 -3.25 -6.06
N ILE A 39 15.82 -2.01 -6.22
CA ILE A 39 15.00 -0.83 -5.88
C ILE A 39 13.77 -0.68 -6.80
N PRO A 40 13.89 -0.80 -8.14
CA PRO A 40 12.71 -0.78 -9.01
C PRO A 40 11.73 -1.92 -8.72
N PHE A 41 12.22 -3.11 -8.39
CA PHE A 41 11.37 -4.22 -7.98
C PHE A 41 10.58 -3.88 -6.71
N PHE A 42 11.22 -3.22 -5.75
CA PHE A 42 10.55 -2.78 -4.53
C PHE A 42 9.50 -1.69 -4.79
N LEU A 43 9.83 -0.72 -5.63
CA LEU A 43 8.88 0.32 -6.04
C LEU A 43 7.71 -0.26 -6.85
N PHE A 44 7.94 -1.30 -7.63
CA PHE A 44 6.87 -1.98 -8.36
C PHE A 44 5.86 -2.63 -7.40
N ILE A 45 6.33 -3.33 -6.36
CA ILE A 45 5.45 -3.94 -5.35
C ILE A 45 4.67 -2.85 -4.60
N LEU A 46 5.34 -1.78 -4.17
CA LEU A 46 4.68 -0.63 -3.53
C LEU A 46 3.60 -0.04 -4.44
N SER A 47 3.94 0.22 -5.70
CA SER A 47 3.00 0.74 -6.69
C SER A 47 1.80 -0.17 -6.87
N PHE A 48 2.02 -1.48 -6.87
CA PHE A 48 0.96 -2.48 -7.00
C PHE A 48 -0.03 -2.41 -5.82
N ILE A 49 0.47 -2.32 -4.58
CA ILE A 49 -0.37 -2.17 -3.38
C ILE A 49 -1.16 -0.85 -3.41
N LEU A 50 -0.51 0.27 -3.76
CA LEU A 50 -1.17 1.58 -3.84
C LEU A 50 -2.24 1.62 -4.93
N ILE A 51 -1.97 1.05 -6.12
CA ILE A 51 -2.94 0.96 -7.22
C ILE A 51 -4.16 0.14 -6.80
N GLN A 52 -3.99 -0.97 -6.08
CA GLN A 52 -5.11 -1.75 -5.53
C GLN A 52 -5.99 -0.88 -4.62
N GLY A 53 -5.39 -0.10 -3.72
CA GLY A 53 -6.10 0.83 -2.86
C GLY A 53 -6.89 1.87 -3.67
N SER A 54 -6.25 2.50 -4.65
CA SER A 54 -6.89 3.47 -5.54
C SER A 54 -8.10 2.87 -6.27
N ILE A 55 -7.95 1.68 -6.88
CA ILE A 55 -9.05 0.96 -7.54
C ILE A 55 -10.20 0.71 -6.58
N PHE A 56 -9.92 0.31 -5.34
CA PHE A 56 -10.95 0.10 -4.33
C PHE A 56 -11.76 1.38 -4.05
N TRP A 57 -11.08 2.52 -3.91
CA TRP A 57 -11.76 3.79 -3.69
C TRP A 57 -12.62 4.19 -4.89
N PHE A 58 -12.15 3.95 -6.13
CA PHE A 58 -12.96 4.19 -7.34
C PHE A 58 -14.19 3.27 -7.40
N ILE A 59 -14.07 2.00 -7.00
CA ILE A 59 -15.23 1.09 -6.90
C ILE A 59 -16.24 1.62 -5.90
N LEU A 60 -15.79 2.10 -4.74
CA LEU A 60 -16.70 2.71 -3.74
C LEU A 60 -17.38 3.97 -4.26
N ILE A 61 -16.68 4.82 -5.01
CA ILE A 61 -17.28 6.03 -5.62
C ILE A 61 -18.37 5.63 -6.62
N LYS A 62 -18.11 4.65 -7.49
CA LYS A 62 -19.10 4.11 -8.42
C LYS A 62 -20.30 3.49 -7.71
N ARG A 63 -20.07 2.81 -6.57
CA ARG A 63 -21.13 2.21 -5.76
C ARG A 63 -22.07 3.25 -5.14
N ILE A 64 -21.58 4.44 -4.81
CA ILE A 64 -22.41 5.56 -4.34
C ILE A 64 -23.31 6.07 -5.48
N SER A 65 -22.87 5.96 -6.75
CA SER A 65 -23.61 6.42 -7.93
C SER A 65 -24.58 5.36 -8.47
N LYS A 66 -24.17 4.08 -8.42
CA LYS A 66 -24.97 2.91 -8.87
C LYS A 66 -25.02 1.90 -7.73
N LEU A 67 -26.18 1.77 -7.08
CA LEU A 67 -26.39 0.80 -6.01
C LEU A 67 -26.00 -0.61 -6.43
N GLY A 68 -25.17 -1.28 -5.62
CA GLY A 68 -24.78 -2.67 -5.83
C GLY A 68 -23.66 -2.91 -6.84
N PHE A 69 -23.05 -1.87 -7.44
CA PHE A 69 -21.95 -2.05 -8.38
C PHE A 69 -20.80 -2.88 -7.78
N ALA A 70 -20.48 -4.02 -8.40
CA ALA A 70 -19.38 -4.93 -8.04
C ALA A 70 -19.36 -5.43 -6.58
N ALA A 71 -20.44 -5.25 -5.79
CA ALA A 71 -20.47 -5.61 -4.36
C ALA A 71 -20.16 -7.11 -4.13
N LYS A 72 -20.70 -7.99 -4.97
CA LYS A 72 -20.57 -9.44 -4.84
C LYS A 72 -19.13 -9.97 -5.06
N TYR A 73 -18.37 -9.31 -5.91
CA TYR A 73 -17.04 -9.80 -6.32
C TYR A 73 -15.88 -9.10 -5.64
N THR A 74 -16.08 -7.87 -5.18
CA THR A 74 -15.01 -7.04 -4.61
C THR A 74 -14.32 -7.73 -3.42
N GLY A 75 -15.08 -8.25 -2.45
CA GLY A 75 -14.50 -8.91 -1.29
C GLY A 75 -13.69 -10.17 -1.64
N LYS A 76 -14.20 -11.01 -2.56
CA LYS A 76 -13.48 -12.22 -3.01
C LYS A 76 -12.17 -11.89 -3.73
N ILE A 77 -12.17 -10.86 -4.58
CA ILE A 77 -10.96 -10.41 -5.30
C ILE A 77 -9.94 -9.89 -4.30
N TYR A 78 -10.35 -9.00 -3.39
CA TYR A 78 -9.45 -8.41 -2.41
C TYR A 78 -8.94 -9.42 -1.37
N ASN A 79 -9.69 -10.49 -1.09
CA ASN A 79 -9.17 -11.59 -0.27
C ASN A 79 -8.01 -12.33 -0.94
N LYS A 80 -8.09 -12.56 -2.26
CA LYS A 80 -6.98 -13.15 -3.04
C LYS A 80 -5.78 -12.19 -3.12
N LEU A 81 -6.03 -10.91 -3.37
CA LEU A 81 -5.00 -9.88 -3.41
C LEU A 81 -4.27 -9.75 -2.07
N LYS A 82 -4.98 -9.80 -0.94
CA LYS A 82 -4.40 -9.81 0.40
C LYS A 82 -3.35 -10.91 0.58
N ILE A 83 -3.64 -12.13 0.10
CA ILE A 83 -2.70 -13.27 0.18
C ILE A 83 -1.50 -13.03 -0.75
N LEU A 84 -1.76 -12.57 -1.98
CA LEU A 84 -0.73 -12.24 -2.95
C LEU A 84 0.24 -11.19 -2.39
N ASP A 85 -0.27 -10.12 -1.78
CA ASP A 85 0.53 -9.06 -1.20
C ASP A 85 1.42 -9.57 -0.05
N ILE A 86 0.91 -10.48 0.80
CA ILE A 86 1.74 -11.12 1.85
C ILE A 86 2.90 -11.89 1.21
N ILE A 87 2.63 -12.67 0.16
CA ILE A 87 3.66 -13.44 -0.54
C ILE A 87 4.71 -12.48 -1.12
N LEU A 88 4.30 -11.41 -1.77
CA LEU A 88 5.20 -10.40 -2.32
C LEU A 88 6.04 -9.70 -1.24
N LEU A 89 5.44 -9.37 -0.09
CA LEU A 89 6.15 -8.79 1.06
C LEU A 89 7.19 -9.75 1.63
N CYS A 90 6.90 -11.05 1.72
CA CYS A 90 7.85 -12.07 2.16
C CYS A 90 8.99 -12.26 1.14
N MET A 91 8.66 -12.36 -0.16
CA MET A 91 9.67 -12.44 -1.22
C MET A 91 10.63 -11.26 -1.20
N ARG A 92 10.13 -10.07 -0.90
CA ARG A 92 10.93 -8.86 -0.81
C ARG A 92 11.99 -8.93 0.28
N VAL A 93 11.68 -9.48 1.46
CA VAL A 93 12.66 -9.68 2.53
C VAL A 93 13.80 -10.59 2.04
N LEU A 94 13.47 -11.67 1.33
CA LEU A 94 14.48 -12.56 0.72
C LEU A 94 15.35 -11.80 -0.28
N VAL A 95 14.77 -10.96 -1.13
CA VAL A 95 15.53 -10.17 -2.10
C VAL A 95 16.46 -9.16 -1.41
N ILE A 96 16.02 -8.52 -0.30
CA ILE A 96 16.87 -7.62 0.49
C ILE A 96 18.09 -8.37 1.03
N ILE A 97 17.89 -9.56 1.59
CA ILE A 97 18.97 -10.38 2.18
C ILE A 97 19.95 -10.86 1.10
N LEU A 98 19.44 -11.32 -0.05
CA LEU A 98 20.28 -11.87 -1.13
C LEU A 98 21.02 -10.79 -1.93
N ASN A 99 20.48 -9.60 -2.04
CA ASN A 99 21.06 -8.50 -2.83
C ASN A 99 21.72 -7.41 -1.96
N TYR A 100 22.13 -7.75 -0.77
CA TYR A 100 22.91 -6.84 0.06
C TYR A 100 24.16 -6.35 -0.67
N SER A 101 24.25 -5.04 -0.90
CA SER A 101 25.40 -4.44 -1.58
C SER A 101 26.08 -3.36 -0.74
N THR A 102 25.32 -2.45 -0.17
CA THR A 102 25.81 -1.33 0.62
C THR A 102 24.87 -1.09 1.81
N PHE A 103 25.41 -0.66 2.95
CA PHE A 103 24.60 -0.33 4.13
C PHE A 103 23.50 0.68 3.84
N PHE A 104 23.81 1.70 3.03
CA PHE A 104 22.82 2.70 2.61
C PHE A 104 21.66 2.10 1.81
N THR A 105 21.96 1.25 0.81
CA THR A 105 20.91 0.59 0.00
C THR A 105 20.05 -0.34 0.83
N MET A 106 20.63 -0.97 1.86
CA MET A 106 19.89 -1.80 2.81
C MET A 106 18.89 -0.95 3.61
N ILE A 107 19.32 0.19 4.17
CA ILE A 107 18.43 1.10 4.92
C ILE A 107 17.27 1.56 4.04
N VAL A 108 17.55 2.02 2.82
CA VAL A 108 16.51 2.48 1.88
C VAL A 108 15.53 1.35 1.55
N SER A 109 16.03 0.14 1.28
CA SER A 109 15.19 -1.03 0.97
C SER A 109 14.29 -1.42 2.15
N PHE A 110 14.82 -1.40 3.37
CA PHE A 110 14.04 -1.64 4.58
C PHE A 110 13.00 -0.55 4.84
N ALA A 111 13.36 0.72 4.63
CA ALA A 111 12.43 1.84 4.80
C ALA A 111 11.22 1.70 3.86
N ILE A 112 11.46 1.38 2.58
CA ILE A 112 10.39 1.15 1.62
C ILE A 112 9.57 -0.09 2.04
N TRP A 113 10.20 -1.18 2.50
CA TRP A 113 9.50 -2.38 2.96
C TRP A 113 8.59 -2.11 4.17
N ILE A 114 9.07 -1.34 5.16
CA ILE A 114 8.25 -0.92 6.30
C ILE A 114 7.02 -0.13 5.81
N PHE A 115 7.22 0.75 4.83
CA PHE A 115 6.12 1.52 4.25
C PHE A 115 5.09 0.61 3.58
N ASP A 116 5.50 -0.41 2.81
CA ASP A 116 4.59 -1.39 2.22
C ASP A 116 3.79 -2.16 3.28
N VAL A 117 4.44 -2.56 4.37
CA VAL A 117 3.77 -3.25 5.48
C VAL A 117 2.71 -2.34 6.12
N ILE A 118 3.04 -1.06 6.32
CA ILE A 118 2.11 -0.07 6.87
C ILE A 118 0.90 0.08 5.93
N GLU A 119 1.12 0.21 4.62
CA GLU A 119 0.04 0.32 3.63
C GLU A 119 -0.80 -0.97 3.57
N TRP A 120 -0.16 -2.14 3.61
CA TRP A 120 -0.89 -3.40 3.67
C TRP A 120 -1.78 -3.48 4.92
N VAL A 121 -1.29 -3.09 6.10
CA VAL A 121 -2.08 -3.03 7.35
C VAL A 121 -3.23 -2.03 7.21
N ASN A 122 -2.97 -0.87 6.62
CA ASN A 122 -3.95 0.18 6.37
C ASN A 122 -5.12 -0.31 5.49
N TYR A 123 -4.82 -1.12 4.48
CA TYR A 123 -5.85 -1.65 3.57
C TYR A 123 -6.56 -2.88 4.14
N TYR A 124 -5.84 -3.85 4.69
CA TYR A 124 -6.39 -5.17 4.98
C TYR A 124 -6.69 -5.45 6.46
N LYS A 125 -6.27 -4.57 7.36
CA LYS A 125 -6.56 -4.73 8.80
C LYS A 125 -7.22 -3.50 9.41
N LEU A 126 -6.50 -2.41 9.52
CA LEU A 126 -6.87 -1.25 10.32
C LEU A 126 -6.79 0.02 9.49
N GLN A 127 -7.80 0.86 9.56
CA GLN A 127 -7.80 2.14 8.85
C GLN A 127 -6.86 3.13 9.56
N LEU A 128 -5.60 3.20 9.14
CA LEU A 128 -4.59 4.11 9.69
C LEU A 128 -4.79 5.56 9.21
N SER A 129 -5.41 5.76 8.05
CA SER A 129 -5.72 7.08 7.47
C SER A 129 -6.84 7.85 8.22
N TYR A 130 -7.07 7.53 9.49
CA TYR A 130 -8.12 8.15 10.29
C TYR A 130 -7.78 9.57 10.74
N SER A 131 -6.51 9.87 10.95
CA SER A 131 -6.02 11.17 11.39
C SER A 131 -4.72 11.54 10.71
N LEU A 132 -4.61 12.78 10.24
CA LEU A 132 -3.37 13.36 9.74
C LEU A 132 -2.36 13.66 10.87
N ASN A 133 -2.80 13.61 12.13
CA ASN A 133 -1.95 13.87 13.29
C ASN A 133 -1.38 12.55 13.83
N PRO A 134 -0.04 12.33 13.72
CA PRO A 134 0.61 11.08 14.12
C PRO A 134 0.44 10.79 15.62
N VAL A 135 0.37 11.82 16.47
CA VAL A 135 0.18 11.68 17.92
C VAL A 135 -1.20 11.08 18.23
N VAL A 136 -2.23 11.56 17.55
CA VAL A 136 -3.61 11.02 17.68
C VAL A 136 -3.66 9.59 17.20
N LEU A 137 -2.98 9.29 16.11
CA LEU A 137 -2.92 7.94 15.54
C LEU A 137 -2.23 6.97 16.51
N LEU A 138 -1.09 7.34 17.10
CA LEU A 138 -0.41 6.55 18.13
C LEU A 138 -1.32 6.29 19.34
N LYS A 139 -2.05 7.30 19.80
CA LYS A 139 -3.01 7.16 20.92
C LYS A 139 -4.10 6.14 20.58
N TYR A 140 -4.66 6.17 19.38
CA TYR A 140 -5.68 5.19 18.94
C TYR A 140 -5.10 3.78 18.78
N ILE A 141 -3.86 3.63 18.33
CA ILE A 141 -3.15 2.34 18.26
C ILE A 141 -3.00 1.75 19.67
N LEU A 142 -2.48 2.54 20.61
CA LEU A 142 -2.28 2.12 22.00
C LEU A 142 -3.58 1.76 22.71
N GLN A 143 -4.67 2.47 22.41
CA GLN A 143 -6.00 2.22 23.00
C GLN A 143 -6.77 1.11 22.26
N ARG A 144 -6.22 0.46 21.24
CA ARG A 144 -6.89 -0.55 20.38
C ARG A 144 -8.26 -0.09 19.84
N LYS A 145 -8.46 1.23 19.67
CA LYS A 145 -9.71 1.85 19.17
C LYS A 145 -9.70 2.10 17.66
N LEU A 146 -8.74 1.55 16.94
CA LEU A 146 -8.70 1.68 15.48
C LEU A 146 -9.86 0.92 14.83
N ARG A 147 -10.52 1.59 13.89
CA ARG A 147 -11.57 0.97 13.08
C ARG A 147 -10.98 0.00 12.08
N LYS A 148 -11.71 -1.10 11.84
CA LYS A 148 -11.39 -2.04 10.76
C LYS A 148 -11.41 -1.31 9.42
N SER A 149 -10.49 -1.67 8.52
CA SER A 149 -10.42 -1.04 7.21
C SER A 149 -11.69 -1.34 6.39
N LYS A 150 -11.99 -0.48 5.40
CA LYS A 150 -13.15 -0.71 4.53
C LYS A 150 -12.99 -1.96 3.66
N ILE A 151 -11.77 -2.24 3.19
CA ILE A 151 -11.45 -3.46 2.42
C ILE A 151 -11.65 -4.69 3.30
N ALA A 152 -11.14 -4.68 4.54
CA ALA A 152 -11.33 -5.80 5.48
C ALA A 152 -12.83 -6.06 5.75
N ASN A 153 -13.63 -5.02 5.91
CA ASN A 153 -15.08 -5.17 6.07
C ASN A 153 -15.78 -5.76 4.83
N GLU A 154 -15.30 -5.43 3.62
CA GLU A 154 -15.84 -6.02 2.38
C GLU A 154 -15.45 -7.49 2.22
N ILE A 155 -14.23 -7.85 2.63
CA ILE A 155 -13.78 -9.25 2.64
C ILE A 155 -14.66 -10.08 3.56
N ASP A 156 -14.90 -9.61 4.80
CA ASP A 156 -15.73 -10.35 5.77
C ASP A 156 -17.18 -10.55 5.29
N LYS A 157 -17.74 -9.58 4.55
CA LYS A 157 -19.09 -9.72 3.98
C LYS A 157 -19.16 -10.69 2.80
N SER A 158 -18.03 -11.08 2.24
CA SER A 158 -17.94 -11.94 1.05
C SER A 158 -17.63 -13.40 1.35
N ILE A 159 -17.22 -13.66 2.60
CA ILE A 159 -17.02 -15.00 3.15
C ILE A 159 -18.32 -15.49 3.78
#